data_a30f406de3bcc9155844e80a768e5dd2
#
_entry.id   a30f406de3bcc9155844e80a768e5dd2
#
_cell.length_a   1.000
_cell.length_b   1.000
_cell.length_c   1.000
_cell.angle_alpha   90.00
_cell.angle_beta   90.00
_cell.angle_gamma   90.00
#
_symmetry.space_group_name_H-M   'P 1'
#
loop_
_entity.id
_entity.type
_entity.pdbx_description
1 polymer ?
#
loop_
_entity_poly.entity_id
_entity_poly.type
_entity_poly.pdbx_seq_one_letter_code
_entity_poly.pdbx_strand_id
1 'polypeptide(L)'
;MNPTANIKENHLQLQLTRVFDAPRVLVFQAWTKADSFAQWFGAAACEGGALQSVKLDARVGGKYRLQVRRADGEFYTTVGTYREVKPPERLVFTWAFEKDGSGDDYGEVEPPEMLVTVEFKARGKQTELILAHEKFAAVESRDRHEQGWTRCLNELGKFVAK
;
A
#
# COMPACT_ATOMS: atom_id res chain seq x y z
N MET A 1 9.98 -33.02 -9.40
CA MET A 1 9.71 -31.71 -8.89
C MET A 1 10.07 -30.65 -9.89
N ASN A 2 9.26 -29.68 -9.98
CA ASN A 2 9.55 -28.63 -10.92
C ASN A 2 9.77 -27.31 -10.17
N PRO A 3 11.02 -26.93 -9.96
CA PRO A 3 11.29 -25.65 -9.27
C PRO A 3 10.72 -24.44 -10.02
N THR A 4 10.36 -24.62 -11.26
CA THR A 4 9.81 -23.54 -12.08
C THR A 4 8.55 -22.95 -11.47
N ALA A 5 7.69 -23.76 -10.87
CA ALA A 5 6.45 -23.27 -10.28
C ALA A 5 6.74 -22.32 -9.12
N ASN A 6 7.67 -22.69 -8.24
CA ASN A 6 8.04 -21.84 -7.10
C ASN A 6 8.75 -20.57 -7.54
N ILE A 7 9.61 -20.68 -8.52
CA ILE A 7 10.30 -19.51 -9.09
C ILE A 7 9.29 -18.56 -9.70
N LYS A 8 8.25 -19.10 -10.36
CA LYS A 8 7.22 -18.31 -10.97
C LYS A 8 6.45 -17.49 -9.95
N GLU A 9 6.08 -18.11 -8.82
CA GLU A 9 5.39 -17.41 -7.74
C GLU A 9 6.25 -16.29 -7.18
N ASN A 10 7.55 -16.55 -6.98
CA ASN A 10 8.48 -15.56 -6.46
C ASN A 10 8.68 -14.38 -7.41
N HIS A 11 8.51 -14.59 -8.70
CA HIS A 11 8.64 -13.53 -9.69
C HIS A 11 7.47 -12.56 -9.66
N LEU A 12 6.33 -12.97 -9.11
CA LEU A 12 5.14 -12.14 -9.07
C LEU A 12 5.04 -11.35 -7.77
N GLN A 13 6.14 -10.71 -7.45
CA GLN A 13 6.23 -9.81 -6.30
C GLN A 13 7.16 -8.65 -6.63
N LEU A 14 7.06 -7.60 -5.83
CA LEU A 14 7.97 -6.48 -5.92
C LEU A 14 8.47 -6.14 -4.51
N GLN A 15 9.62 -5.50 -4.44
CA GLN A 15 10.17 -5.02 -3.19
C GLN A 15 10.84 -3.67 -3.44
N LEU A 16 10.52 -2.70 -2.60
CA LEU A 16 11.11 -1.37 -2.68
C LEU A 16 11.68 -1.01 -1.31
N THR A 17 12.80 -0.33 -1.32
CA THR A 17 13.45 0.14 -0.09
C THR A 17 13.71 1.62 -0.21
N ARG A 18 13.40 2.37 0.85
CA ARG A 18 13.62 3.81 0.93
C ARG A 18 14.13 4.19 2.30
N VAL A 19 14.96 5.21 2.36
CA VAL A 19 15.37 5.81 3.63
C VAL A 19 14.71 7.18 3.74
N PHE A 20 13.98 7.39 4.83
CA PHE A 20 13.28 8.65 5.09
C PHE A 20 13.96 9.41 6.22
N ASP A 21 13.99 10.73 6.09
CA ASP A 21 14.60 11.61 7.09
C ASP A 21 13.59 11.95 8.19
N ALA A 22 13.17 10.93 8.91
CA ALA A 22 12.22 11.03 10.01
C ALA A 22 12.31 9.77 10.85
N PRO A 23 12.02 9.86 12.17
CA PRO A 23 12.02 8.67 13.03
C PRO A 23 10.87 7.74 12.69
N ARG A 24 11.07 6.44 12.94
CA ARG A 24 10.09 5.45 12.48
C ARG A 24 8.71 5.59 13.11
N VAL A 25 8.61 6.17 14.29
CA VAL A 25 7.29 6.44 14.89
C VAL A 25 6.47 7.34 13.98
N LEU A 26 7.07 8.39 13.42
CA LEU A 26 6.37 9.31 12.52
C LEU A 26 6.05 8.64 11.18
N VAL A 27 6.99 7.85 10.66
CA VAL A 27 6.76 7.16 9.39
C VAL A 27 5.64 6.12 9.56
N PHE A 28 5.65 5.38 10.66
CA PHE A 28 4.61 4.41 10.94
C PHE A 28 3.24 5.08 11.08
N GLN A 29 3.18 6.21 11.78
CA GLN A 29 1.92 6.96 11.93
C GLN A 29 1.39 7.47 10.59
N ALA A 30 2.28 7.80 9.66
CA ALA A 30 1.86 8.24 8.32
C ALA A 30 1.10 7.13 7.58
N TRP A 31 1.34 5.88 7.91
CA TRP A 31 0.63 4.74 7.32
C TRP A 31 -0.64 4.36 8.06
N THR A 32 -0.77 4.72 9.34
CA THR A 32 -1.85 4.20 10.17
C THR A 32 -2.90 5.24 10.55
N LYS A 33 -2.60 6.51 10.37
CA LYS A 33 -3.57 7.58 10.61
C LYS A 33 -4.17 8.01 9.28
N ALA A 34 -5.50 7.98 9.19
CA ALA A 34 -6.20 8.25 7.94
C ALA A 34 -5.86 9.63 7.37
N ASP A 35 -5.82 10.66 8.21
CA ASP A 35 -5.52 12.01 7.76
C ASP A 35 -4.12 12.12 7.17
N SER A 36 -3.15 11.50 7.82
CA SER A 36 -1.77 11.50 7.34
C SER A 36 -1.63 10.69 6.07
N PHE A 37 -2.21 9.50 6.06
CA PHE A 37 -2.16 8.61 4.90
C PHE A 37 -2.74 9.32 3.66
N ALA A 38 -3.85 10.01 3.82
CA ALA A 38 -4.51 10.71 2.71
C ALA A 38 -3.60 11.77 2.08
N GLN A 39 -2.75 12.41 2.88
CA GLN A 39 -1.92 13.49 2.38
C GLN A 39 -0.81 13.04 1.44
N TRP A 40 -0.27 11.84 1.63
CA TRP A 40 0.79 11.37 0.74
C TRP A 40 0.27 10.36 -0.28
N PHE A 41 -0.67 9.51 0.11
CA PHE A 41 -1.18 8.50 -0.81
C PHE A 41 -2.08 9.13 -1.88
N GLY A 42 -2.91 10.09 -1.47
CA GLY A 42 -3.86 10.71 -2.38
C GLY A 42 -3.23 11.39 -3.57
N ALA A 43 -2.08 12.03 -3.36
CA ALA A 43 -1.41 12.76 -4.44
C ALA A 43 -0.74 11.83 -5.45
N ALA A 44 -0.48 10.58 -5.07
CA ALA A 44 0.37 9.68 -5.85
C ALA A 44 -0.31 8.40 -6.29
N ALA A 45 -1.54 8.13 -5.85
CA ALA A 45 -2.21 6.86 -6.11
C ALA A 45 -2.34 6.57 -7.59
N CYS A 46 -2.63 7.60 -8.38
CA CYS A 46 -2.57 7.48 -9.83
C CYS A 46 -2.34 8.86 -10.43
N GLU A 47 -1.72 8.87 -11.61
CA GLU A 47 -1.41 10.11 -12.28
C GLU A 47 -2.70 10.83 -12.67
N GLY A 48 -2.84 12.07 -12.24
CA GLY A 48 -4.02 12.89 -12.52
C GLY A 48 -5.26 12.54 -11.72
N GLY A 49 -5.14 11.58 -10.77
CA GLY A 49 -6.25 11.16 -9.95
C GLY A 49 -6.27 11.81 -8.58
N ALA A 50 -7.23 11.42 -7.78
CA ALA A 50 -7.38 11.92 -6.43
C ALA A 50 -7.98 10.87 -5.51
N LEU A 51 -7.55 10.87 -4.26
CA LEU A 51 -8.13 9.99 -3.26
C LEU A 51 -9.50 10.56 -2.87
N GLN A 52 -10.55 9.78 -3.12
CA GLN A 52 -11.92 10.21 -2.89
C GLN A 52 -12.35 9.98 -1.44
N SER A 53 -11.97 8.84 -0.88
CA SER A 53 -12.21 8.57 0.52
C SER A 53 -11.18 7.58 1.06
N VAL A 54 -10.93 7.67 2.37
CA VAL A 54 -10.02 6.76 3.04
C VAL A 54 -10.62 6.36 4.37
N LYS A 55 -10.63 5.05 4.64
CA LYS A 55 -11.05 4.50 5.92
C LYS A 55 -9.98 3.51 6.35
N LEU A 56 -9.41 3.73 7.54
CA LEU A 56 -8.39 2.86 8.09
C LEU A 56 -8.77 2.47 9.50
N ASP A 57 -8.75 1.16 9.77
CA ASP A 57 -8.89 0.64 11.12
C ASP A 57 -7.64 -0.19 11.38
N ALA A 58 -6.56 0.48 11.72
CA ALA A 58 -5.21 -0.09 11.75
C ALA A 58 -4.97 -0.91 13.02
N ARG A 59 -5.64 -2.04 13.09
CA ARG A 59 -5.47 -3.05 14.15
C ARG A 59 -5.62 -4.41 13.52
N VAL A 60 -5.10 -5.44 14.15
CA VAL A 60 -5.22 -6.81 13.64
C VAL A 60 -6.70 -7.15 13.48
N GLY A 61 -7.05 -7.58 12.28
CA GLY A 61 -8.45 -7.87 11.92
C GLY A 61 -9.24 -6.66 11.49
N GLY A 62 -8.71 -5.45 11.64
CA GLY A 62 -9.35 -4.24 11.14
C GLY A 62 -9.28 -4.17 9.62
N LYS A 63 -10.19 -3.42 9.03
CA LYS A 63 -10.28 -3.29 7.57
C LYS A 63 -9.94 -1.88 7.14
N TYR A 64 -9.50 -1.76 5.88
CA TYR A 64 -9.30 -0.45 5.27
C TYR A 64 -9.96 -0.41 3.91
N ARG A 65 -10.27 0.80 3.45
CA ARG A 65 -10.87 1.03 2.16
C ARG A 65 -10.39 2.36 1.60
N LEU A 66 -9.81 2.31 0.41
CA LEU A 66 -9.22 3.47 -0.27
C LEU A 66 -9.91 3.63 -1.62
N GLN A 67 -10.75 4.64 -1.76
CA GLN A 67 -11.43 4.90 -3.01
C GLN A 67 -10.70 5.99 -3.77
N VAL A 68 -10.28 5.68 -4.99
CA VAL A 68 -9.49 6.58 -5.82
C VAL A 68 -10.30 6.91 -7.08
N ARG A 69 -10.33 8.20 -7.41
CA ARG A 69 -10.92 8.66 -8.66
C ARG A 69 -9.77 8.88 -9.64
N ARG A 70 -9.87 8.23 -10.78
CA ARG A 70 -8.85 8.36 -11.83
C ARG A 70 -9.04 9.64 -12.63
N ALA A 71 -8.03 10.01 -13.41
CA ALA A 71 -8.08 11.20 -14.24
C ALA A 71 -9.25 11.17 -15.23
N ASP A 72 -9.65 9.98 -15.68
CA ASP A 72 -10.79 9.81 -16.60
C ASP A 72 -12.15 9.85 -15.91
N GLY A 73 -12.18 10.03 -14.59
CA GLY A 73 -13.41 10.06 -13.81
C GLY A 73 -13.86 8.72 -13.27
N GLU A 74 -13.24 7.64 -13.72
CA GLU A 74 -13.57 6.31 -13.22
C GLU A 74 -12.99 6.09 -11.81
N PHE A 75 -13.66 5.26 -11.02
CA PHE A 75 -13.23 4.94 -9.68
C PHE A 75 -12.59 3.56 -9.64
N TYR A 76 -11.62 3.39 -8.75
CA TYR A 76 -11.26 2.07 -8.29
C TYR A 76 -11.11 2.12 -6.77
N THR A 77 -11.37 1.01 -6.12
CA THR A 77 -11.34 0.95 -4.66
C THR A 77 -10.47 -0.21 -4.23
N THR A 78 -9.47 0.11 -3.41
CA THR A 78 -8.58 -0.89 -2.83
C THR A 78 -9.07 -1.18 -1.41
N VAL A 79 -9.15 -2.44 -1.07
CA VAL A 79 -9.60 -2.88 0.25
C VAL A 79 -8.67 -3.95 0.79
N GLY A 80 -8.69 -4.11 2.09
CA GLY A 80 -7.93 -5.16 2.73
C GLY A 80 -8.19 -5.27 4.22
N THR A 81 -7.51 -6.23 4.82
CA THR A 81 -7.58 -6.51 6.25
C THR A 81 -6.16 -6.49 6.80
N TYR A 82 -5.97 -5.85 7.94
CA TYR A 82 -4.68 -5.86 8.62
C TYR A 82 -4.46 -7.23 9.25
N ARG A 83 -3.34 -7.85 8.89
CA ARG A 83 -2.95 -9.16 9.41
C ARG A 83 -1.97 -9.03 10.57
N GLU A 84 -1.16 -7.98 10.54
CA GLU A 84 -0.20 -7.71 11.61
C GLU A 84 -0.05 -6.20 11.75
N VAL A 85 -0.11 -5.71 12.98
CA VAL A 85 0.11 -4.29 13.30
C VAL A 85 1.04 -4.25 14.49
N LYS A 86 2.29 -3.94 14.26
CA LYS A 86 3.33 -3.95 15.29
C LYS A 86 4.05 -2.61 15.33
N PRO A 87 3.50 -1.64 16.07
CA PRO A 87 4.07 -0.29 16.11
C PRO A 87 5.43 -0.26 16.80
N PRO A 88 6.37 0.49 16.32
CA PRO A 88 6.43 1.16 15.03
C PRO A 88 7.24 0.37 13.99
N GLU A 89 7.18 -0.97 14.05
CA GLU A 89 8.12 -1.84 13.36
C GLU A 89 7.58 -2.45 12.07
N ARG A 90 6.28 -2.80 12.03
CA ARG A 90 5.81 -3.64 10.94
C ARG A 90 4.29 -3.55 10.74
N LEU A 91 3.89 -3.57 9.47
CA LEU A 91 2.49 -3.70 9.05
C LEU A 91 2.41 -4.81 8.01
N VAL A 92 1.39 -5.66 8.13
CA VAL A 92 1.06 -6.64 7.08
C VAL A 92 -0.43 -6.52 6.83
N PHE A 93 -0.80 -6.33 5.56
CA PHE A 93 -2.21 -6.19 5.20
C PHE A 93 -2.47 -6.79 3.82
N THR A 94 -3.70 -7.27 3.62
CA THR A 94 -4.11 -7.77 2.32
C THR A 94 -4.41 -6.59 1.39
N TRP A 95 -4.42 -6.87 0.08
CA TRP A 95 -4.60 -5.83 -0.93
C TRP A 95 -5.41 -6.41 -2.07
N ALA A 96 -6.60 -5.88 -2.28
CA ALA A 96 -7.47 -6.35 -3.35
C ALA A 96 -8.31 -5.20 -3.85
N PHE A 97 -8.92 -5.37 -5.01
CA PHE A 97 -9.77 -4.33 -5.60
C PHE A 97 -11.22 -4.79 -5.55
N GLU A 98 -12.12 -3.88 -5.18
CA GLU A 98 -13.55 -4.15 -5.26
C GLU A 98 -14.00 -4.21 -6.72
N LYS A 99 -14.97 -5.06 -7.00
CA LYS A 99 -15.47 -5.23 -8.38
C LYS A 99 -16.16 -3.98 -8.90
N ASP A 100 -16.86 -3.24 -8.00
CA ASP A 100 -17.45 -1.96 -8.34
C ASP A 100 -16.87 -0.94 -7.37
N GLY A 101 -15.95 -0.16 -7.80
CA GLY A 101 -15.24 0.77 -6.93
C GLY A 101 -15.99 2.01 -6.50
N SER A 102 -17.26 2.17 -6.88
CA SER A 102 -18.02 3.40 -6.64
C SER A 102 -18.90 3.39 -5.39
N GLY A 103 -19.07 2.23 -4.74
CA GLY A 103 -19.93 2.12 -3.56
C GLY A 103 -19.31 2.69 -2.30
N ASP A 104 -20.09 2.71 -1.23
CA ASP A 104 -19.65 3.24 0.07
C ASP A 104 -19.22 2.15 1.05
N ASP A 105 -19.55 0.92 0.78
CA ASP A 105 -19.27 -0.21 1.67
C ASP A 105 -18.36 -1.23 1.01
N TYR A 106 -17.80 -2.11 1.87
CA TYR A 106 -16.97 -3.21 1.39
C TYR A 106 -17.80 -4.17 0.57
N GLY A 107 -17.45 -4.33 -0.69
CA GLY A 107 -18.14 -5.22 -1.61
C GLY A 107 -17.31 -6.43 -1.95
N GLU A 108 -17.76 -7.17 -2.96
CA GLU A 108 -16.99 -8.29 -3.47
C GLU A 108 -15.68 -7.80 -4.09
N VAL A 109 -14.64 -8.60 -3.96
CA VAL A 109 -13.33 -8.25 -4.51
C VAL A 109 -13.01 -9.10 -5.73
N GLU A 110 -12.22 -8.51 -6.62
CA GLU A 110 -11.68 -9.24 -7.75
C GLU A 110 -10.41 -9.96 -7.33
N PRO A 111 -10.29 -11.26 -7.65
CA PRO A 111 -9.02 -11.95 -7.36
C PRO A 111 -7.90 -11.39 -8.24
N PRO A 112 -6.64 -11.49 -7.80
CA PRO A 112 -6.22 -12.16 -6.57
C PRO A 112 -6.28 -11.23 -5.36
N GLU A 113 -6.36 -11.82 -4.16
CA GLU A 113 -6.10 -11.08 -2.95
C GLU A 113 -4.59 -11.11 -2.71
N MET A 114 -3.98 -9.94 -2.74
CA MET A 114 -2.54 -9.80 -2.62
C MET A 114 -2.14 -9.47 -1.18
N LEU A 115 -0.86 -9.45 -0.91
CA LEU A 115 -0.35 -9.18 0.44
C LEU A 115 0.74 -8.12 0.37
N VAL A 116 0.64 -7.14 1.27
CA VAL A 116 1.65 -6.08 1.41
C VAL A 116 2.25 -6.15 2.79
N THR A 117 3.58 -6.14 2.84
CA THR A 117 4.34 -6.10 4.08
C THR A 117 5.19 -4.84 4.08
N VAL A 118 5.12 -4.07 5.16
CA VAL A 118 5.94 -2.86 5.30
C VAL A 118 6.71 -2.97 6.61
N GLU A 119 8.03 -2.91 6.50
CA GLU A 119 8.91 -2.92 7.66
C GLU A 119 9.55 -1.56 7.84
N PHE A 120 9.63 -1.10 9.08
CA PHE A 120 10.15 0.22 9.44
C PHE A 120 11.34 -0.01 10.35
N LYS A 121 12.55 0.16 9.83
CA LYS A 121 13.77 -0.09 10.59
C LYS A 121 14.42 1.22 11.00
N ALA A 122 14.76 1.33 12.29
CA ALA A 122 15.41 2.52 12.79
C ALA A 122 16.86 2.60 12.26
N ARG A 123 17.22 3.76 11.75
CA ARG A 123 18.56 4.07 11.29
C ARG A 123 19.00 5.39 11.91
N GLY A 124 19.31 5.37 13.22
CA GLY A 124 19.52 6.60 13.94
C GLY A 124 18.26 7.43 13.97
N LYS A 125 18.31 8.64 13.42
CA LYS A 125 17.14 9.54 13.35
C LYS A 125 16.33 9.31 12.08
N GLN A 126 16.78 8.41 11.22
CA GLN A 126 16.12 8.09 9.98
C GLN A 126 15.43 6.75 10.05
N THR A 127 14.63 6.46 9.04
CA THR A 127 13.92 5.19 8.92
C THR A 127 14.22 4.55 7.58
N GLU A 128 14.60 3.29 7.61
CA GLU A 128 14.66 2.47 6.40
C GLU A 128 13.35 1.72 6.29
N LEU A 129 12.59 2.03 5.24
CA LEU A 129 11.31 1.37 4.98
C LEU A 129 11.51 0.34 3.88
N ILE A 130 11.03 -0.88 4.13
CA ILE A 130 11.07 -1.96 3.16
C ILE A 130 9.63 -2.38 2.89
N LEU A 131 9.19 -2.21 1.64
CA LEU A 131 7.85 -2.59 1.22
C LEU A 131 7.93 -3.78 0.29
N ALA A 132 7.18 -4.83 0.59
CA ALA A 132 7.04 -5.99 -0.27
C ALA A 132 5.57 -6.17 -0.62
N HIS A 133 5.26 -6.34 -1.90
CA HIS A 133 3.91 -6.55 -2.38
C HIS A 133 3.94 -7.83 -3.21
N GLU A 134 3.17 -8.81 -2.82
CA GLU A 134 3.28 -10.15 -3.41
C GLU A 134 1.92 -10.70 -3.78
N LYS A 135 1.94 -11.83 -4.50
CA LYS A 135 0.76 -12.55 -4.99
C LYS A 135 0.07 -11.85 -6.15
N PHE A 136 0.85 -11.20 -7.00
CA PHE A 136 0.31 -10.65 -8.25
C PHE A 136 -0.07 -11.78 -9.20
N ALA A 137 -1.13 -11.57 -9.95
CA ALA A 137 -1.58 -12.53 -10.95
C ALA A 137 -0.83 -12.39 -12.28
N ALA A 138 -0.28 -11.20 -12.55
CA ALA A 138 0.37 -10.92 -13.82
C ALA A 138 1.52 -9.94 -13.66
N VAL A 139 2.49 -10.06 -14.55
CA VAL A 139 3.67 -9.18 -14.57
C VAL A 139 3.25 -7.72 -14.77
N GLU A 140 2.28 -7.49 -15.66
CA GLU A 140 1.80 -6.14 -15.94
C GLU A 140 1.23 -5.47 -14.69
N SER A 141 0.49 -6.23 -13.90
CA SER A 141 -0.07 -5.71 -12.65
C SER A 141 1.04 -5.36 -11.66
N ARG A 142 2.03 -6.24 -11.52
CA ARG A 142 3.18 -5.98 -10.66
C ARG A 142 3.90 -4.70 -11.07
N ASP A 143 4.12 -4.52 -12.36
CA ASP A 143 4.87 -3.37 -12.86
C ASP A 143 4.10 -2.07 -12.64
N ARG A 144 2.78 -2.08 -12.83
CA ARG A 144 1.95 -0.92 -12.55
C ARG A 144 1.98 -0.55 -11.06
N HIS A 145 1.92 -1.55 -10.19
CA HIS A 145 1.99 -1.32 -8.75
C HIS A 145 3.37 -0.80 -8.34
N GLU A 146 4.42 -1.29 -8.96
CA GLU A 146 5.76 -0.78 -8.67
C GLU A 146 5.86 0.71 -8.99
N GLN A 147 5.32 1.14 -10.11
CA GLN A 147 5.30 2.55 -10.48
C GLN A 147 4.45 3.36 -9.50
N GLY A 148 3.30 2.84 -9.13
CA GLY A 148 2.41 3.49 -8.17
C GLY A 148 3.06 3.63 -6.80
N TRP A 149 3.63 2.56 -6.29
CA TRP A 149 4.32 2.61 -4.99
C TRP A 149 5.53 3.55 -5.03
N THR A 150 6.25 3.59 -6.14
CA THR A 150 7.38 4.51 -6.28
C THR A 150 6.93 5.96 -6.11
N ARG A 151 5.83 6.33 -6.77
CA ARG A 151 5.26 7.68 -6.61
C ARG A 151 4.80 7.92 -5.17
N CYS A 152 4.13 6.93 -4.58
CA CYS A 152 3.64 7.05 -3.21
C CYS A 152 4.79 7.23 -2.22
N LEU A 153 5.84 6.47 -2.35
CA LEU A 153 6.98 6.57 -1.43
C LEU A 153 7.72 7.88 -1.61
N ASN A 154 7.75 8.43 -2.83
CA ASN A 154 8.32 9.76 -3.05
C ASN A 154 7.52 10.82 -2.31
N GLU A 155 6.18 10.75 -2.37
CA GLU A 155 5.33 11.70 -1.67
C GLU A 155 5.40 11.50 -0.15
N LEU A 156 5.50 10.26 0.30
CA LEU A 156 5.68 9.97 1.72
C LEU A 156 6.96 10.60 2.24
N GLY A 157 8.05 10.51 1.48
CA GLY A 157 9.30 11.14 1.86
C GLY A 157 9.18 12.63 2.06
N LYS A 158 8.47 13.31 1.19
CA LYS A 158 8.21 14.75 1.33
C LYS A 158 7.35 15.05 2.55
N PHE A 159 6.36 14.23 2.79
CA PHE A 159 5.43 14.43 3.90
C PHE A 159 6.12 14.29 5.25
N VAL A 160 6.93 13.25 5.45
CA VAL A 160 7.54 13.00 6.76
C VAL A 160 8.77 13.87 7.02
N ALA A 161 9.34 14.47 6.00
CA ALA A 161 10.50 15.36 6.14
C ALA A 161 10.14 16.78 6.58
N LYS A 162 8.86 17.09 6.67
CA LYS A 162 8.42 18.44 7.07
C LYS A 162 8.57 18.70 8.54
#